data_10e4fd98650d6accc44bf61ce0407353
#
_entry.id   10e4fd98650d6accc44bf61ce0407353
#
_cell.length_a   1.000
_cell.length_b   1.000
_cell.length_c   1.000
_cell.angle_alpha   90.00
_cell.angle_beta   90.00
_cell.angle_gamma   90.00
#
_symmetry.space_group_name_H-M   'P 1'
#
loop_
_entity.id
_entity.type
_entity.pdbx_description
1 polymer ?
#
loop_
_entity_poly.entity_id
_entity_poly.type
_entity_poly.pdbx_seq_one_letter_code
_entity_poly.pdbx_strand_id
1 'polypeptide(L)'
;MASIRDVAKRANVAACTVSRVLNSPQATSEKTRKKVMEIIREYDYVPNMSAKALFSGQSNTIALFVFDMYNPFYISFIKELNLIALEHNYILIICDAADEPEREEKYYNFCKSNRCAGI
;
A
#
# COMPACT_ATOMS: atom_id res chain seq x y z
N MET A 1 16.26 3.28 10.15
CA MET A 1 14.80 3.33 9.99
C MET A 1 14.15 2.54 11.13
N ALA A 2 13.19 3.13 11.81
CA ALA A 2 12.52 2.46 12.93
C ALA A 2 11.67 1.28 12.46
N SER A 3 11.68 0.19 13.22
CA SER A 3 10.85 -0.99 12.99
C SER A 3 9.63 -1.00 13.91
N ILE A 4 8.66 -1.86 13.62
CA ILE A 4 7.50 -2.06 14.50
C ILE A 4 7.93 -2.48 15.92
N ARG A 5 9.03 -3.22 16.03
CA ARG A 5 9.60 -3.65 17.32
C ARG A 5 10.14 -2.47 18.12
N ASP A 6 10.75 -1.50 17.44
CA ASP A 6 11.26 -0.28 18.10
C ASP A 6 10.10 0.54 18.66
N VAL A 7 9.03 0.70 17.89
CA VAL A 7 7.80 1.36 18.37
C VAL A 7 7.19 0.63 19.55
N ALA A 8 7.06 -0.69 19.47
CA ALA A 8 6.51 -1.53 20.53
C ALA A 8 7.32 -1.42 21.81
N LYS A 9 8.64 -1.48 21.71
CA LYS A 9 9.56 -1.35 22.85
C LYS A 9 9.42 0.01 23.52
N ARG A 10 9.38 1.08 22.74
CA ARG A 10 9.24 2.46 23.26
C ARG A 10 7.88 2.67 23.93
N ALA A 11 6.83 2.08 23.36
CA ALA A 11 5.46 2.14 23.90
C ALA A 11 5.22 1.17 25.07
N ASN A 12 6.17 0.29 25.35
CA ASN A 12 6.02 -0.78 26.35
C ASN A 12 4.80 -1.66 26.10
N VAL A 13 4.60 -2.05 24.85
CA VAL A 13 3.54 -2.97 24.40
C VAL A 13 4.11 -4.03 23.46
N ALA A 14 3.32 -5.06 23.18
CA ALA A 14 3.71 -6.07 22.20
C ALA A 14 3.63 -5.51 20.76
N ALA A 15 4.45 -6.05 19.86
CA ALA A 15 4.41 -5.66 18.43
C ALA A 15 3.03 -5.89 17.81
N CYS A 16 2.32 -6.94 18.21
CA CYS A 16 0.94 -7.18 17.78
C CYS A 16 -0.04 -6.09 18.23
N THR A 17 0.22 -5.45 19.36
CA THR A 17 -0.58 -4.30 19.83
C THR A 17 -0.37 -3.09 18.93
N VAL A 18 0.86 -2.81 18.52
CA VAL A 18 1.16 -1.74 17.54
C VAL A 18 0.44 -2.01 16.22
N SER A 19 0.53 -3.23 15.73
CA SER A 19 -0.18 -3.64 14.50
C SER A 19 -1.70 -3.46 14.63
N ARG A 20 -2.26 -3.81 15.77
CA ARG A 20 -3.69 -3.65 16.04
C ARG A 20 -4.11 -2.18 16.08
N VAL A 21 -3.33 -1.31 16.67
CA VAL A 21 -3.56 0.15 16.65
C VAL A 21 -3.64 0.68 15.22
N LEU A 22 -2.77 0.20 14.34
CA LEU A 22 -2.71 0.63 12.94
C LEU A 22 -3.84 0.06 12.07
N ASN A 23 -4.19 -1.20 12.27
CA ASN A 23 -5.13 -1.92 11.39
C ASN A 23 -6.57 -1.99 11.93
N SER A 24 -6.72 -1.96 13.25
CA SER A 24 -8.03 -2.07 13.93
C SER A 24 -8.05 -1.17 15.15
N PRO A 25 -7.98 0.17 14.98
CA PRO A 25 -7.85 1.11 16.09
C PRO A 25 -8.99 1.00 17.10
N GLN A 26 -10.19 0.64 16.67
CA GLN A 26 -11.36 0.46 17.54
C GLN A 26 -11.25 -0.75 18.47
N ALA A 27 -10.34 -1.69 18.18
CA ALA A 27 -10.08 -2.85 19.04
C ALA A 27 -9.05 -2.56 20.14
N THR A 28 -8.54 -1.34 20.22
CA THR A 28 -7.56 -0.89 21.20
C THR A 28 -8.14 0.20 22.10
N SER A 29 -7.63 0.29 23.34
CA SER A 29 -8.03 1.39 24.24
C SER A 29 -7.56 2.73 23.69
N GLU A 30 -8.29 3.79 24.00
CA GLU A 30 -7.93 5.14 23.59
C GLU A 30 -6.54 5.55 24.11
N LYS A 31 -6.24 5.20 25.37
CA LYS A 31 -4.94 5.45 25.98
C LYS A 31 -3.79 4.80 25.24
N THR A 32 -3.92 3.51 24.91
CA THR A 32 -2.92 2.75 24.15
C THR A 32 -2.75 3.32 22.74
N ARG A 33 -3.85 3.61 22.07
CA ARG A 33 -3.86 4.18 20.72
C ARG A 33 -3.13 5.52 20.66
N LYS A 34 -3.44 6.46 21.57
CA LYS A 34 -2.76 7.75 21.66
C LYS A 34 -1.26 7.59 21.85
N LYS A 35 -0.86 6.75 22.81
CA LYS A 35 0.54 6.50 23.13
C LYS A 35 1.31 5.95 21.94
N VAL A 36 0.76 4.94 21.28
CA VAL A 36 1.39 4.30 20.12
C VAL A 36 1.46 5.27 18.93
N MET A 37 0.41 6.03 18.67
CA MET A 37 0.39 7.00 17.57
C MET A 37 1.38 8.13 17.75
N GLU A 38 1.59 8.62 18.98
CA GLU A 38 2.62 9.61 19.28
C GLU A 38 4.02 9.08 18.97
N ILE A 39 4.31 7.85 19.36
CA ILE A 39 5.61 7.21 19.10
C ILE A 39 5.82 6.94 17.60
N ILE A 40 4.78 6.54 16.89
CA ILE A 40 4.82 6.36 15.43
C ILE A 40 5.22 7.68 14.75
N ARG A 41 4.66 8.81 15.18
CA ARG A 41 5.01 10.13 14.66
C ARG A 41 6.43 10.54 15.02
N GLU A 42 6.82 10.33 16.28
CA GLU A 42 8.16 10.65 16.78
C GLU A 42 9.25 9.90 16.02
N TYR A 43 9.01 8.62 15.71
CA TYR A 43 9.97 7.76 15.01
C TYR A 43 9.84 7.82 13.49
N ASP A 44 8.88 8.58 12.97
CA ASP A 44 8.55 8.59 11.55
C ASP A 44 8.38 7.17 10.98
N TYR A 45 7.73 6.33 11.77
CA TYR A 45 7.52 4.93 11.42
C TYR A 45 6.46 4.78 10.32
N VAL A 46 6.85 4.12 9.25
CA VAL A 46 5.94 3.75 8.15
C VAL A 46 5.78 2.23 8.12
N PRO A 47 4.54 1.72 8.19
CA PRO A 47 4.29 0.28 8.11
C PRO A 47 4.85 -0.34 6.83
N ASN A 48 5.44 -1.53 6.96
CA ASN A 48 5.91 -2.26 5.80
C ASN A 48 4.73 -2.89 5.04
N MET A 49 4.35 -2.29 3.93
CA MET A 49 3.22 -2.74 3.13
C MET A 49 3.46 -4.10 2.48
N SER A 50 4.72 -4.45 2.20
CA SER A 50 5.07 -5.78 1.68
C SER A 50 4.81 -6.87 2.71
N ALA A 51 5.16 -6.62 3.99
CA ALA A 51 4.86 -7.54 5.08
C ALA A 51 3.34 -7.70 5.26
N LYS A 52 2.59 -6.59 5.18
CA LYS A 52 1.12 -6.62 5.24
C LYS A 52 0.53 -7.44 4.08
N ALA A 53 1.04 -7.26 2.87
CA ALA A 53 0.61 -8.01 1.69
C ALA A 53 0.89 -9.52 1.81
N LEU A 54 1.97 -9.91 2.50
CA LEU A 54 2.25 -11.31 2.79
C LEU A 54 1.18 -11.94 3.68
N PHE A 55 0.71 -11.22 4.69
CA PHE A 55 -0.33 -11.72 5.60
C PHE A 55 -1.71 -11.74 4.95
N SER A 56 -2.07 -10.69 4.23
CA SER A 56 -3.39 -10.58 3.58
C SER A 56 -3.47 -11.33 2.26
N GLY A 57 -2.32 -11.73 1.70
CA GLY A 57 -2.25 -12.34 0.37
C GLY A 57 -2.34 -11.35 -0.80
N GLN A 58 -2.55 -10.06 -0.52
CA GLN A 58 -2.84 -9.05 -1.53
C GLN A 58 -2.35 -7.68 -1.08
N SER A 59 -1.77 -6.91 -1.99
CA SER A 59 -1.43 -5.50 -1.74
C SER A 59 -2.63 -4.59 -2.03
N ASN A 60 -2.51 -3.32 -1.68
CA ASN A 60 -3.50 -2.30 -2.03
C ASN A 60 -3.15 -1.59 -3.35
N THR A 61 -2.51 -2.29 -4.27
CA THR A 61 -2.10 -1.76 -5.57
C THR A 61 -2.94 -2.34 -6.69
N ILE A 62 -3.31 -1.49 -7.64
CA ILE A 62 -3.98 -1.88 -8.88
C ILE A 62 -3.08 -1.41 -10.03
N ALA A 63 -2.83 -2.28 -11.00
CA ALA A 63 -2.05 -1.94 -12.18
C ALA A 63 -2.98 -1.67 -13.37
N LEU A 64 -2.74 -0.56 -14.04
CA LEU A 64 -3.40 -0.23 -15.29
C LEU A 64 -2.37 -0.33 -16.43
N PHE A 65 -2.60 -1.23 -17.36
CA PHE A 65 -1.77 -1.36 -18.55
C PHE A 65 -2.35 -0.47 -19.65
N VAL A 66 -1.52 0.38 -20.22
CA VAL A 66 -1.88 1.25 -21.34
C VAL A 66 -0.97 0.96 -22.52
N PHE A 67 -1.51 1.12 -23.73
CA PHE A 67 -0.76 0.88 -24.95
C PHE A 67 0.09 2.06 -25.39
N ASP A 68 -0.39 3.27 -25.09
CA ASP A 68 0.28 4.52 -25.47
C ASP A 68 -0.05 5.62 -24.49
N MET A 69 0.91 5.99 -23.67
CA MET A 69 0.74 7.06 -22.68
C MET A 69 0.57 8.45 -23.30
N TYR A 70 0.95 8.62 -24.55
CA TYR A 70 0.76 9.90 -25.25
C TYR A 70 -0.65 10.10 -25.79
N ASN A 71 -1.46 9.04 -25.82
CA ASN A 71 -2.83 9.13 -26.29
C ASN A 71 -3.70 9.93 -25.30
N PRO A 72 -4.27 11.07 -25.70
CA PRO A 72 -5.10 11.91 -24.82
C PRO A 72 -6.30 11.20 -24.20
N PHE A 73 -6.79 10.14 -24.83
CA PHE A 73 -7.88 9.31 -24.28
C PHE A 73 -7.55 8.79 -22.89
N TYR A 74 -6.31 8.34 -22.66
CA TYR A 74 -5.93 7.78 -21.37
C TYR A 74 -5.81 8.84 -20.25
N ILE A 75 -5.56 10.09 -20.58
CA ILE A 75 -5.34 11.15 -19.59
C ILE A 75 -6.57 11.29 -18.68
N SER A 76 -7.75 11.50 -19.26
CA SER A 76 -9.00 11.63 -18.50
C SER A 76 -9.38 10.34 -17.80
N PHE A 77 -9.21 9.20 -18.46
CA PHE A 77 -9.51 7.88 -17.91
C PHE A 77 -8.64 7.58 -16.68
N ILE A 78 -7.34 7.80 -16.79
CA ILE A 78 -6.39 7.58 -15.68
C ILE A 78 -6.74 8.48 -14.50
N LYS A 79 -7.07 9.74 -14.75
CA LYS A 79 -7.43 10.70 -13.70
C LYS A 79 -8.65 10.22 -12.91
N GLU A 80 -9.71 9.85 -13.59
CA GLU A 80 -10.94 9.37 -12.96
C GLU A 80 -10.70 8.05 -12.20
N LEU A 81 -10.01 7.11 -12.83
CA LEU A 81 -9.70 5.82 -12.21
C LEU A 81 -8.82 6.00 -10.97
N ASN A 82 -7.85 6.91 -11.02
CA ASN A 82 -6.99 7.21 -9.87
C ASN A 82 -7.78 7.78 -8.70
N LEU A 83 -8.74 8.68 -8.94
CA LEU A 83 -9.60 9.22 -7.89
C LEU A 83 -10.43 8.12 -7.22
N ILE A 84 -11.04 7.26 -8.01
CA ILE A 84 -11.83 6.13 -7.51
C ILE A 84 -10.94 5.16 -6.70
N ALA A 85 -9.76 4.85 -7.21
CA ALA A 85 -8.82 3.98 -6.51
C ALA A 85 -8.45 4.56 -5.13
N LEU A 86 -8.12 5.85 -5.06
CA LEU A 86 -7.78 6.53 -3.81
C LEU A 86 -8.95 6.54 -2.82
N GLU A 87 -10.18 6.77 -3.27
CA GLU A 87 -11.37 6.70 -2.42
C GLU A 87 -11.54 5.33 -1.75
N HIS A 88 -11.11 4.27 -2.44
CA HIS A 88 -11.15 2.90 -1.93
C HIS A 88 -9.84 2.44 -1.30
N ASN A 89 -8.91 3.36 -1.01
CA ASN A 89 -7.60 3.09 -0.41
C ASN A 89 -6.69 2.21 -1.27
N TYR A 90 -6.81 2.30 -2.59
CA TYR A 90 -5.91 1.66 -3.54
C TYR A 90 -4.96 2.67 -4.17
N ILE A 91 -3.78 2.20 -4.52
CA ILE A 91 -2.78 2.95 -5.29
C ILE A 91 -2.78 2.44 -6.72
N LEU A 92 -2.94 3.35 -7.67
CA LEU A 92 -2.90 3.01 -9.08
C LEU A 92 -1.46 3.08 -9.59
N ILE A 93 -1.01 1.99 -10.20
CA ILE A 93 0.26 1.91 -10.93
C ILE A 93 -0.05 1.89 -12.41
N ILE A 94 0.60 2.76 -13.18
CA ILE A 94 0.41 2.83 -14.63
C ILE A 94 1.59 2.13 -15.29
N CYS A 95 1.28 1.15 -16.13
CA CYS A 95 2.25 0.36 -16.88
C CYS A 95 2.10 0.65 -18.37
N ASP A 96 3.07 1.35 -18.94
CA ASP A 96 3.09 1.62 -20.37
C ASP A 96 3.66 0.42 -21.12
N ALA A 97 2.78 -0.42 -21.62
CA ALA A 97 3.14 -1.61 -22.38
C ALA A 97 3.63 -1.26 -23.81
N ALA A 98 3.26 -0.10 -24.35
CA ALA A 98 3.67 0.41 -25.66
C ALA A 98 3.46 -0.62 -26.81
N ASP A 99 2.44 -1.47 -26.67
CA ASP A 99 2.16 -2.58 -27.60
C ASP A 99 3.36 -3.55 -27.79
N GLU A 100 4.21 -3.66 -26.76
CA GLU A 100 5.38 -4.54 -26.75
C GLU A 100 5.13 -5.75 -25.83
N PRO A 101 4.97 -6.98 -26.35
CA PRO A 101 4.68 -8.16 -25.52
C PRO A 101 5.70 -8.44 -24.42
N GLU A 102 6.99 -8.21 -24.69
CA GLU A 102 8.05 -8.41 -23.68
C GLU A 102 7.92 -7.42 -22.52
N ARG A 103 7.51 -6.20 -22.80
CA ARG A 103 7.30 -5.15 -21.80
C ARG A 103 6.07 -5.49 -20.95
N GLU A 104 5.00 -5.89 -21.60
CA GLU A 104 3.77 -6.33 -20.94
C GLU A 104 4.03 -7.51 -19.99
N GLU A 105 4.81 -8.51 -20.43
CA GLU A 105 5.18 -9.66 -19.60
C GLU A 105 5.96 -9.26 -18.36
N LYS A 106 6.92 -8.34 -18.49
CA LYS A 106 7.69 -7.81 -17.36
C LYS A 106 6.78 -7.14 -16.31
N TYR A 107 5.86 -6.30 -16.75
CA TYR A 107 4.90 -5.65 -15.87
C TYR A 107 3.96 -6.66 -15.21
N TYR A 108 3.49 -7.63 -15.97
CA TYR A 108 2.64 -8.69 -15.44
C TYR A 108 3.34 -9.50 -14.33
N ASN A 109 4.59 -9.89 -14.57
CA ASN A 109 5.39 -10.60 -13.58
C ASN A 109 5.66 -9.75 -12.34
N PHE A 110 5.89 -8.45 -12.51
CA PHE A 110 6.00 -7.51 -11.39
C PHE A 110 4.70 -7.48 -10.57
N CYS A 111 3.55 -7.37 -11.22
CA CYS A 111 2.25 -7.34 -10.55
C CYS A 111 1.98 -8.63 -9.76
N LYS A 112 2.33 -9.78 -10.32
CA LYS A 112 2.21 -11.07 -9.63
C LYS A 112 3.13 -11.15 -8.42
N SER A 113 4.39 -10.78 -8.56
CA SER A 113 5.39 -10.81 -7.49
C SER A 113 5.00 -9.89 -6.34
N ASN A 114 4.42 -8.74 -6.65
CA ASN A 114 4.00 -7.74 -5.66
C ASN A 114 2.56 -7.92 -5.20
N ARG A 115 1.91 -8.99 -5.62
CA ARG A 115 0.54 -9.34 -5.21
C ARG A 115 -0.46 -8.21 -5.44
N CYS A 116 -0.39 -7.57 -6.59
CA CYS A 116 -1.34 -6.52 -6.95
C CYS A 116 -2.78 -7.02 -6.81
N ALA A 117 -3.65 -6.15 -6.33
CA ALA A 117 -5.06 -6.46 -6.11
C ALA A 117 -5.83 -6.71 -7.41
N GLY A 118 -5.39 -6.08 -8.50
CA GLY A 118 -6.00 -6.21 -9.81
C GLY A 118 -5.12 -5.65 -10.92
N ILE A 119 -5.45 -6.01 -12.15
CA ILE A 119 -4.83 -5.54 -13.38
C ILE A 119 -5.94 -5.08 -14.32
#